data_c513df4280592279747627a27cb84db7
#
_entry.id   c513df4280592279747627a27cb84db7
#
_cell.length_a   1.000
_cell.length_b   1.000
_cell.length_c   1.000
_cell.angle_alpha   90.00
_cell.angle_beta   90.00
_cell.angle_gamma   90.00
#
_symmetry.space_group_name_H-M   'P 1'
#
loop_
_entity.id
_entity.type
_entity.pdbx_description
1 polymer ?
#
loop_
_entity_poly.entity_id
_entity_poly.type
_entity_poly.pdbx_seq_one_letter_code
_entity_poly.pdbx_strand_id
1 'polypeptide(L)'
;MYGNGDGKFRNLYEKSAKVLNPLTANNCYNKDMRIIGIDPGTGILGFGVVDFYRGKFKMVTAGVVTTPAHTPIDERLEDIFDSLTEIIAETNPDVMSIEKLFFARNVTTAISVAEARGVAMLTGRKAGMLIAEYTPLQIKQTLTGYGKADKKQVQEMVRLNLGLKDVPKPDDCADALAAAITHAAMNRV
;
A
#
# COMPACT_ATOMS: atom_id res chain seq x y z
N MET A 1 -6.88 -47.95 8.42
CA MET A 1 -7.67 -47.35 7.29
C MET A 1 -7.63 -45.84 7.44
N TYR A 2 -6.74 -45.20 6.74
CA TYR A 2 -6.68 -43.73 6.67
C TYR A 2 -7.40 -43.28 5.39
N GLY A 3 -8.50 -42.55 5.56
CA GLY A 3 -9.32 -42.06 4.48
C GLY A 3 -8.66 -40.84 3.77
N ASN A 4 -8.66 -40.89 2.45
CA ASN A 4 -8.18 -39.84 1.55
C ASN A 4 -8.94 -38.54 1.75
N GLY A 5 -8.25 -37.52 2.29
CA GLY A 5 -8.74 -36.15 2.46
C GLY A 5 -8.39 -35.19 1.31
N ASP A 6 -8.12 -35.67 0.10
CA ASP A 6 -7.42 -34.88 -0.94
C ASP A 6 -8.30 -34.02 -1.87
N GLY A 7 -9.64 -34.04 -1.66
CA GLY A 7 -10.57 -33.38 -2.61
C GLY A 7 -10.88 -31.90 -2.37
N LYS A 8 -10.83 -31.42 -1.11
CA LYS A 8 -11.32 -30.07 -0.77
C LYS A 8 -10.29 -28.95 -0.87
N PHE A 9 -9.00 -29.25 -0.69
CA PHE A 9 -7.94 -28.23 -0.73
C PHE A 9 -7.45 -27.90 -2.13
N ARG A 10 -7.56 -28.79 -3.12
CA ARG A 10 -7.20 -28.53 -4.51
C ARG A 10 -8.05 -27.47 -5.21
N ASN A 11 -9.33 -27.38 -4.84
CA ASN A 11 -10.27 -26.50 -5.54
C ASN A 11 -10.20 -25.03 -5.12
N LEU A 12 -9.45 -24.68 -4.06
CA LEU A 12 -9.23 -23.27 -3.66
C LEU A 12 -8.11 -22.60 -4.45
N TYR A 13 -7.16 -23.36 -5.00
CA TYR A 13 -6.07 -22.82 -5.82
C TYR A 13 -6.45 -22.60 -7.30
N GLU A 14 -7.39 -23.35 -7.83
CA GLU A 14 -7.78 -23.22 -9.24
C GLU A 14 -8.71 -22.03 -9.54
N LYS A 15 -9.39 -21.48 -8.53
CA LYS A 15 -10.27 -20.30 -8.71
C LYS A 15 -9.57 -18.95 -8.75
N SER A 16 -8.30 -18.87 -8.36
CA SER A 16 -7.53 -17.62 -8.35
C SER A 16 -6.49 -17.48 -9.46
N ALA A 17 -6.34 -18.48 -10.31
CA ALA A 17 -5.51 -18.40 -11.51
C ALA A 17 -6.27 -17.75 -12.67
N LYS A 18 -6.67 -16.49 -12.56
CA LYS A 18 -6.63 -15.63 -13.73
C LYS A 18 -5.15 -15.41 -14.03
N VAL A 19 -4.58 -16.34 -14.80
CA VAL A 19 -3.27 -16.23 -15.40
C VAL A 19 -3.23 -14.89 -16.12
N LEU A 20 -2.48 -13.93 -15.58
CA LEU A 20 -2.10 -12.74 -16.32
C LEU A 20 -1.36 -13.24 -17.58
N ASN A 21 -1.99 -13.05 -18.72
CA ASN A 21 -1.41 -13.42 -20.01
C ASN A 21 -0.07 -12.65 -20.15
N PRO A 22 1.10 -13.33 -20.26
CA PRO A 22 2.39 -12.65 -20.37
C PRO A 22 2.49 -11.72 -21.60
N LEU A 23 1.57 -11.83 -22.55
CA LEU A 23 1.49 -10.96 -23.74
C LEU A 23 0.90 -9.58 -23.46
N THR A 24 0.33 -9.32 -22.27
CA THR A 24 -0.13 -7.99 -21.87
C THR A 24 0.91 -7.20 -21.08
N ALA A 25 2.05 -7.82 -20.75
CA ALA A 25 3.13 -7.17 -20.01
C ALA A 25 3.85 -6.06 -20.82
N ASN A 26 3.75 -6.08 -22.14
CA ASN A 26 4.47 -5.14 -23.01
C ASN A 26 3.75 -3.80 -23.27
N ASN A 27 2.60 -3.54 -22.68
CA ASN A 27 1.86 -2.29 -22.86
C ASN A 27 1.56 -1.54 -21.55
N CYS A 28 2.28 -1.86 -20.46
CA CYS A 28 2.05 -1.26 -19.14
C CYS A 28 2.64 0.15 -18.97
N TYR A 29 3.36 0.67 -19.97
CA TYR A 29 4.24 1.84 -19.77
C TYR A 29 3.59 3.21 -20.00
N ASN A 30 2.30 3.25 -20.33
CA ASN A 30 1.55 4.51 -20.42
C ASN A 30 0.10 4.36 -19.96
N LYS A 31 -0.17 3.42 -19.05
CA LYS A 31 -1.53 3.17 -18.58
C LYS A 31 -1.82 4.08 -17.40
N ASP A 32 -2.89 4.82 -17.55
CA ASP A 32 -3.55 5.47 -16.43
C ASP A 32 -3.79 4.44 -15.33
N MET A 33 -3.36 4.72 -14.12
CA MET A 33 -3.47 3.77 -13.01
C MET A 33 -3.91 4.49 -11.74
N ARG A 34 -4.71 3.79 -10.95
CA ARG A 34 -5.04 4.20 -9.58
C ARG A 34 -4.23 3.39 -8.59
N ILE A 35 -3.55 4.08 -7.69
CA ILE A 35 -2.61 3.49 -6.76
C ILE A 35 -3.05 3.82 -5.35
N ILE A 36 -3.21 2.82 -4.49
CA ILE A 36 -3.30 3.01 -3.05
C ILE A 36 -1.91 2.84 -2.44
N GLY A 37 -1.42 3.86 -1.76
CA GLY A 37 -0.24 3.79 -0.91
C GLY A 37 -0.61 3.45 0.52
N ILE A 38 0.20 2.64 1.18
CA ILE A 38 0.02 2.23 2.57
C ILE A 38 1.29 2.51 3.37
N ASP A 39 1.11 3.21 4.48
CA ASP A 39 2.09 3.31 5.57
C ASP A 39 1.61 2.42 6.72
N PRO A 40 2.22 1.23 6.92
CA PRO A 40 1.68 0.23 7.82
C PRO A 40 1.98 0.54 9.28
N GLY A 41 0.93 0.62 10.09
CA GLY A 41 0.98 0.72 11.53
C GLY A 41 -0.20 0.02 12.18
N THR A 42 -0.02 -0.51 13.40
CA THR A 42 -1.10 -1.18 14.12
C THR A 42 -2.03 -0.16 14.79
N GLY A 43 -1.48 0.88 15.41
CA GLY A 43 -2.27 1.94 16.06
C GLY A 43 -2.85 2.93 15.06
N ILE A 44 -2.06 3.28 14.08
CA ILE A 44 -2.41 4.17 12.99
C ILE A 44 -1.82 3.56 11.73
N LEU A 45 -2.68 3.30 10.75
CA LEU A 45 -2.28 2.89 9.41
C LEU A 45 -2.65 4.01 8.45
N GLY A 46 -1.65 4.58 7.78
CA GLY A 46 -1.85 5.60 6.76
C GLY A 46 -2.28 4.99 5.43
N PHE A 47 -3.21 5.63 4.73
CA PHE A 47 -3.52 5.31 3.34
C PHE A 47 -3.64 6.58 2.49
N GLY A 48 -3.32 6.43 1.20
CA GLY A 48 -3.47 7.52 0.24
C GLY A 48 -3.72 6.97 -1.16
N VAL A 49 -4.79 7.41 -1.80
CA VAL A 49 -5.17 6.96 -3.15
C VAL A 49 -4.89 8.06 -4.16
N VAL A 50 -4.15 7.70 -5.20
CA VAL A 50 -3.68 8.64 -6.22
C VAL A 50 -4.00 8.11 -7.61
N ASP A 51 -4.60 8.93 -8.46
CA ASP A 51 -4.67 8.70 -9.89
C ASP A 51 -3.39 9.24 -10.55
N PHE A 52 -2.78 8.41 -11.37
CA PHE A 52 -1.69 8.80 -12.25
C PHE A 52 -2.16 8.76 -13.70
N TYR A 53 -2.23 9.94 -14.33
CA TYR A 53 -2.76 10.11 -15.68
C TYR A 53 -1.84 11.03 -16.48
N ARG A 54 -1.33 10.56 -17.62
CA ARG A 54 -0.50 11.34 -18.56
C ARG A 54 0.62 12.14 -17.87
N GLY A 55 1.32 11.49 -16.93
CA GLY A 55 2.44 12.10 -16.21
C GLY A 55 2.04 13.02 -15.05
N LYS A 56 0.75 13.16 -14.75
CA LYS A 56 0.23 14.01 -13.67
C LYS A 56 -0.38 13.15 -12.55
N PHE A 57 -0.23 13.62 -11.34
CA PHE A 57 -0.84 13.03 -10.16
C PHE A 57 -2.09 13.81 -9.76
N LYS A 58 -3.09 13.09 -9.29
CA LYS A 58 -4.29 13.65 -8.65
C LYS A 58 -4.62 12.82 -7.42
N MET A 59 -4.67 13.45 -6.26
CA MET A 59 -5.17 12.79 -5.06
C MET A 59 -6.66 12.51 -5.20
N VAL A 60 -7.05 11.26 -4.94
CA VAL A 60 -8.45 10.82 -4.87
C VAL A 60 -8.95 10.98 -3.44
N THR A 61 -8.24 10.37 -2.50
CA THR A 61 -8.50 10.46 -1.06
C THR A 61 -7.23 10.09 -0.29
N ALA A 62 -7.16 10.51 0.97
CA ALA A 62 -6.13 10.06 1.90
C ALA A 62 -6.67 10.15 3.33
N GLY A 63 -6.16 9.31 4.21
CA GLY A 63 -6.60 9.26 5.59
C GLY A 63 -5.78 8.28 6.42
N VAL A 64 -6.30 8.00 7.60
CA VAL A 64 -5.75 7.00 8.51
C VAL A 64 -6.84 6.06 9.00
N VAL A 65 -6.50 4.79 9.15
CA VAL A 65 -7.25 3.81 9.92
C VAL A 65 -6.65 3.79 11.31
N THR A 66 -7.46 4.07 12.33
CA THR A 66 -7.02 4.07 13.73
C THR A 66 -7.68 2.93 14.48
N THR A 67 -6.89 2.18 15.23
CA THR A 67 -7.41 1.14 16.12
C THR A 67 -7.24 1.54 17.58
N PRO A 68 -8.20 1.22 18.48
CA PRO A 68 -8.13 1.64 19.87
C PRO A 68 -6.88 1.07 20.58
N ALA A 69 -6.25 1.88 21.43
CA ALA A 69 -5.20 1.41 22.31
C ALA A 69 -5.76 0.39 23.32
N HIS A 70 -4.93 -0.59 23.71
CA HIS A 70 -5.29 -1.65 24.67
C HIS A 70 -6.33 -2.67 24.17
N THR A 71 -6.74 -2.61 22.91
CA THR A 71 -7.51 -3.69 22.26
C THR A 71 -6.57 -4.85 21.88
N PRO A 72 -7.01 -6.11 21.99
CA PRO A 72 -6.26 -7.27 21.53
C PRO A 72 -5.78 -7.12 20.08
N ILE A 73 -4.63 -7.70 19.76
CA ILE A 73 -4.03 -7.52 18.43
C ILE A 73 -4.89 -8.07 17.29
N ASP A 74 -5.53 -9.20 17.51
CA ASP A 74 -6.44 -9.84 16.55
C ASP A 74 -7.63 -8.98 16.19
N GLU A 75 -8.29 -8.32 17.16
CA GLU A 75 -9.37 -7.37 16.93
C GLU A 75 -8.88 -6.14 16.14
N ARG A 76 -7.70 -5.62 16.47
CA ARG A 76 -7.11 -4.49 15.74
C ARG A 76 -6.76 -4.85 14.29
N LEU A 77 -6.33 -6.09 14.04
CA LEU A 77 -6.06 -6.56 12.68
C LEU A 77 -7.35 -6.75 11.89
N GLU A 78 -8.45 -7.16 12.54
CA GLU A 78 -9.79 -7.22 11.94
C GLU A 78 -10.26 -5.82 11.54
N ASP A 79 -10.17 -4.82 12.43
CA ASP A 79 -10.50 -3.42 12.13
C ASP A 79 -9.74 -2.88 10.91
N ILE A 80 -8.43 -3.22 10.81
CA ILE A 80 -7.59 -2.84 9.67
C ILE A 80 -8.07 -3.53 8.39
N PHE A 81 -8.37 -4.83 8.46
CA PHE A 81 -8.85 -5.60 7.31
C PHE A 81 -10.17 -5.04 6.77
N ASP A 82 -11.12 -4.79 7.64
CA ASP A 82 -12.46 -4.31 7.28
C ASP A 82 -12.37 -2.90 6.69
N SER A 83 -11.66 -1.98 7.37
CA SER A 83 -11.47 -0.61 6.88
C SER A 83 -10.79 -0.57 5.52
N LEU A 84 -9.72 -1.35 5.32
CA LEU A 84 -9.04 -1.41 4.03
C LEU A 84 -9.92 -2.06 2.95
N THR A 85 -10.74 -3.04 3.30
CA THR A 85 -11.68 -3.66 2.37
C THR A 85 -12.70 -2.64 1.86
N GLU A 86 -13.25 -1.80 2.74
CA GLU A 86 -14.18 -0.72 2.37
C GLU A 86 -13.48 0.32 1.49
N ILE A 87 -12.31 0.83 1.90
CA ILE A 87 -11.54 1.83 1.14
C ILE A 87 -11.22 1.31 -0.28
N ILE A 88 -10.79 0.06 -0.39
CA ILE A 88 -10.48 -0.56 -1.68
C ILE A 88 -11.72 -0.72 -2.54
N ALA A 89 -12.86 -1.14 -1.95
CA ALA A 89 -14.12 -1.28 -2.68
C ALA A 89 -14.62 0.07 -3.21
N GLU A 90 -14.53 1.14 -2.42
CA GLU A 90 -14.95 2.48 -2.81
C GLU A 90 -14.03 3.12 -3.87
N THR A 91 -12.73 2.89 -3.75
CA THR A 91 -11.74 3.58 -4.60
C THR A 91 -11.28 2.77 -5.81
N ASN A 92 -11.44 1.44 -5.77
CA ASN A 92 -11.08 0.49 -6.83
C ASN A 92 -9.67 0.70 -7.41
N PRO A 93 -8.59 0.61 -6.58
CA PRO A 93 -7.23 0.81 -7.05
C PRO A 93 -6.70 -0.39 -7.84
N ASP A 94 -5.82 -0.14 -8.80
CA ASP A 94 -5.14 -1.18 -9.60
C ASP A 94 -3.96 -1.80 -8.84
N VAL A 95 -3.28 -0.99 -8.03
CA VAL A 95 -2.02 -1.33 -7.37
C VAL A 95 -2.03 -0.85 -5.92
N MET A 96 -1.52 -1.71 -5.03
CA MET A 96 -1.14 -1.32 -3.67
C MET A 96 0.37 -1.12 -3.60
N SER A 97 0.79 0.08 -3.23
CA SER A 97 2.18 0.44 -2.96
C SER A 97 2.40 0.51 -1.45
N ILE A 98 3.29 -0.31 -0.91
CA ILE A 98 3.49 -0.41 0.54
C ILE A 98 4.97 -0.28 0.91
N GLU A 99 5.26 0.40 2.02
CA GLU A 99 6.62 0.51 2.50
C GLU A 99 7.15 -0.83 3.03
N LYS A 100 8.40 -1.15 2.68
CA LYS A 100 9.14 -2.29 3.24
C LYS A 100 9.57 -1.97 4.67
N LEU A 101 9.27 -2.91 5.58
CA LEU A 101 9.77 -2.78 6.95
C LEU A 101 11.28 -3.00 7.00
N PHE A 102 11.97 -2.08 7.67
CA PHE A 102 13.36 -2.22 8.07
C PHE A 102 13.44 -2.30 9.58
N PHE A 103 13.83 -3.46 10.09
CA PHE A 103 14.01 -3.68 11.52
C PHE A 103 15.27 -2.98 12.00
N ALA A 104 15.13 -1.81 12.62
CA ALA A 104 16.30 -1.08 13.11
C ALA A 104 16.54 -1.21 14.63
N ARG A 105 15.54 -1.15 15.52
CA ARG A 105 15.82 -1.13 16.98
C ARG A 105 14.70 -1.54 17.93
N ASN A 106 13.46 -1.66 17.55
CA ASN A 106 12.37 -1.94 18.51
C ASN A 106 11.56 -3.16 18.07
N VAL A 107 11.90 -4.33 18.60
CA VAL A 107 11.35 -5.63 18.16
C VAL A 107 9.86 -5.75 18.45
N THR A 108 9.38 -5.21 19.57
CA THR A 108 7.98 -5.39 20.00
C THR A 108 7.00 -4.65 19.07
N THR A 109 7.27 -3.39 18.76
CA THR A 109 6.45 -2.63 17.80
C THR A 109 6.64 -3.12 16.36
N ALA A 110 7.81 -3.65 16.04
CA ALA A 110 8.10 -4.19 14.72
C ALA A 110 7.23 -5.42 14.38
N ILE A 111 6.95 -6.29 15.36
CA ILE A 111 6.10 -7.46 15.16
C ILE A 111 4.67 -7.01 14.83
N SER A 112 4.06 -6.16 15.64
CA SER A 112 2.69 -5.73 15.41
C SER A 112 2.52 -4.92 14.10
N VAL A 113 3.51 -4.12 13.72
CA VAL A 113 3.53 -3.43 12.42
C VAL A 113 3.66 -4.44 11.27
N ALA A 114 4.45 -5.50 11.43
CA ALA A 114 4.57 -6.57 10.42
C ALA A 114 3.25 -7.34 10.25
N GLU A 115 2.52 -7.58 11.34
CA GLU A 115 1.19 -8.20 11.31
C GLU A 115 0.19 -7.32 10.55
N ALA A 116 0.08 -6.02 10.89
CA ALA A 116 -0.77 -5.06 10.19
C ALA A 116 -0.42 -4.96 8.70
N ARG A 117 0.88 -4.93 8.38
CA ARG A 117 1.36 -4.96 7.00
C ARG A 117 0.97 -6.23 6.26
N GLY A 118 1.06 -7.38 6.92
CA GLY A 118 0.63 -8.67 6.35
C GLY A 118 -0.86 -8.67 6.03
N VAL A 119 -1.69 -8.14 6.91
CA VAL A 119 -3.13 -7.95 6.69
C VAL A 119 -3.38 -7.03 5.49
N ALA A 120 -2.73 -5.87 5.42
CA ALA A 120 -2.89 -4.94 4.30
C ALA A 120 -2.54 -5.60 2.94
N MET A 121 -1.41 -6.32 2.87
CA MET A 121 -1.00 -7.05 1.67
C MET A 121 -1.99 -8.13 1.28
N LEU A 122 -2.51 -8.88 2.27
CA LEU A 122 -3.51 -9.93 2.03
C LEU A 122 -4.82 -9.34 1.50
N THR A 123 -5.29 -8.24 2.10
CA THR A 123 -6.50 -7.52 1.65
C THR A 123 -6.34 -7.08 0.19
N GLY A 124 -5.22 -6.46 -0.15
CA GLY A 124 -4.91 -6.06 -1.53
C GLY A 124 -4.88 -7.24 -2.50
N ARG A 125 -4.25 -8.35 -2.12
CA ARG A 125 -4.23 -9.57 -2.97
C ARG A 125 -5.60 -10.19 -3.14
N LYS A 126 -6.44 -10.22 -2.11
CA LYS A 126 -7.81 -10.73 -2.20
C LYS A 126 -8.68 -9.85 -3.10
N ALA A 127 -8.44 -8.55 -3.15
CA ALA A 127 -9.07 -7.61 -4.07
C ALA A 127 -8.52 -7.68 -5.51
N GLY A 128 -7.52 -8.52 -5.77
CA GLY A 128 -6.94 -8.72 -7.11
C GLY A 128 -5.89 -7.71 -7.52
N MET A 129 -5.45 -6.83 -6.61
CA MET A 129 -4.44 -5.82 -6.88
C MET A 129 -3.03 -6.40 -7.05
N LEU A 130 -2.20 -5.68 -7.80
CA LEU A 130 -0.75 -5.84 -7.77
C LEU A 130 -0.22 -5.25 -6.46
N ILE A 131 0.73 -5.94 -5.83
CA ILE A 131 1.41 -5.44 -4.63
C ILE A 131 2.83 -5.04 -5.01
N ALA A 132 3.17 -3.78 -4.81
CA ALA A 132 4.48 -3.21 -5.02
C ALA A 132 5.08 -2.75 -3.69
N GLU A 133 6.35 -3.05 -3.46
CA GLU A 133 7.02 -2.78 -2.20
C GLU A 133 8.24 -1.88 -2.43
N TYR A 134 8.35 -0.82 -1.64
CA TYR A 134 9.45 0.15 -1.72
C TYR A 134 10.12 0.35 -0.38
N THR A 135 11.45 0.41 -0.39
CA THR A 135 12.21 0.75 0.82
C THR A 135 12.09 2.24 1.15
N PRO A 136 12.25 2.65 2.42
CA PRO A 136 12.31 4.07 2.79
C PRO A 136 13.33 4.86 1.96
N LEU A 137 14.47 4.23 1.64
CA LEU A 137 15.50 4.84 0.79
C LEU A 137 14.99 5.09 -0.64
N GLN A 138 14.29 4.13 -1.25
CA GLN A 138 13.71 4.27 -2.59
C GLN A 138 12.65 5.37 -2.62
N ILE A 139 11.77 5.43 -1.61
CA ILE A 139 10.76 6.48 -1.50
C ILE A 139 11.42 7.86 -1.45
N LYS A 140 12.38 8.06 -0.54
CA LYS A 140 13.11 9.32 -0.43
C LYS A 140 13.84 9.70 -1.72
N GLN A 141 14.59 8.76 -2.30
CA GLN A 141 15.35 8.99 -3.52
C GLN A 141 14.43 9.35 -4.69
N THR A 142 13.29 8.67 -4.83
CA THR A 142 12.36 8.92 -5.94
C THR A 142 11.68 10.28 -5.83
N LEU A 143 11.26 10.66 -4.63
CA LEU A 143 10.54 11.93 -4.43
C LEU A 143 11.44 13.16 -4.42
N THR A 144 12.60 13.04 -3.78
CA THR A 144 13.47 14.20 -3.51
C THR A 144 14.78 14.22 -4.31
N GLY A 145 15.09 13.13 -5.02
CA GLY A 145 16.42 12.91 -5.62
C GLY A 145 17.52 12.58 -4.59
N TYR A 146 17.22 12.56 -3.29
CA TYR A 146 18.20 12.39 -2.22
C TYR A 146 17.74 11.38 -1.15
N GLY A 147 18.42 10.24 -1.08
CA GLY A 147 18.03 9.12 -0.20
C GLY A 147 18.14 9.40 1.32
N LYS A 148 18.84 10.48 1.72
CA LYS A 148 18.94 10.93 3.12
C LYS A 148 18.01 12.11 3.44
N ALA A 149 17.04 12.39 2.56
CA ALA A 149 16.04 13.43 2.79
C ALA A 149 15.32 13.23 4.13
N ASP A 150 15.05 14.33 4.81
CA ASP A 150 14.27 14.30 6.05
C ASP A 150 12.76 14.18 5.74
N LYS A 151 11.98 13.96 6.80
CA LYS A 151 10.52 13.75 6.67
C LYS A 151 9.83 14.98 6.05
N LYS A 152 10.23 16.18 6.43
CA LYS A 152 9.62 17.42 5.91
C LYS A 152 9.86 17.61 4.41
N GLN A 153 11.07 17.25 3.94
CA GLN A 153 11.39 17.31 2.52
C GLN A 153 10.52 16.34 1.70
N VAL A 154 10.32 15.11 2.21
CA VAL A 154 9.43 14.13 1.55
C VAL A 154 7.99 14.64 1.52
N GLN A 155 7.48 15.14 2.65
CA GLN A 155 6.12 15.69 2.75
C GLN A 155 5.90 16.88 1.82
N GLU A 156 6.88 17.76 1.70
CA GLU A 156 6.81 18.89 0.78
C GLU A 156 6.78 18.42 -0.70
N MET A 157 7.55 17.39 -1.04
CA MET A 157 7.49 16.80 -2.38
C MET A 157 6.15 16.11 -2.67
N VAL A 158 5.52 15.50 -1.68
CA VAL A 158 4.14 14.98 -1.81
C VAL A 158 3.18 16.12 -2.12
N ARG A 159 3.23 17.21 -1.34
CA ARG A 159 2.41 18.40 -1.56
C ARG A 159 2.55 18.96 -2.98
N LEU A 160 3.79 19.12 -3.43
CA LEU A 160 4.10 19.68 -4.75
C LEU A 160 3.65 18.77 -5.90
N ASN A 161 3.91 17.47 -5.82
CA ASN A 161 3.51 16.51 -6.85
C ASN A 161 1.98 16.42 -7.01
N LEU A 162 1.24 16.57 -5.92
CA LEU A 162 -0.22 16.52 -5.91
C LEU A 162 -0.87 17.91 -6.11
N GLY A 163 -0.08 18.98 -6.17
CA GLY A 163 -0.59 20.35 -6.31
C GLY A 163 -1.45 20.81 -5.14
N LEU A 164 -1.16 20.33 -3.92
CA LEU A 164 -1.94 20.66 -2.74
C LEU A 164 -1.52 22.00 -2.15
N LYS A 165 -2.47 22.67 -1.49
CA LYS A 165 -2.20 23.94 -0.78
C LYS A 165 -1.32 23.69 0.45
N ASP A 166 -1.64 22.66 1.22
CA ASP A 166 -0.97 22.31 2.48
C ASP A 166 -0.49 20.86 2.45
N VAL A 167 0.50 20.52 3.29
CA VAL A 167 0.96 19.16 3.48
C VAL A 167 -0.17 18.31 4.09
N PRO A 168 -0.46 17.13 3.54
CA PRO A 168 -1.48 16.24 4.09
C PRO A 168 -1.24 15.90 5.56
N LYS A 169 -2.31 15.88 6.33
CA LYS A 169 -2.30 15.54 7.77
C LYS A 169 -3.31 14.42 8.05
N PRO A 170 -3.05 13.54 9.04
CA PRO A 170 -1.79 13.41 9.80
C PRO A 170 -0.63 12.94 8.92
N ASP A 171 0.57 12.88 9.51
CA ASP A 171 1.82 12.57 8.79
C ASP A 171 1.77 11.23 8.05
N ASP A 172 1.09 10.23 8.63
CA ASP A 172 0.91 8.89 8.05
C ASP A 172 0.19 8.93 6.68
N CYS A 173 -0.70 9.94 6.45
CA CYS A 173 -1.30 10.17 5.14
C CYS A 173 -0.25 10.59 4.10
N ALA A 174 0.67 11.47 4.48
CA ALA A 174 1.71 11.93 3.57
C ALA A 174 2.71 10.81 3.25
N ASP A 175 3.03 9.96 4.24
CA ASP A 175 3.93 8.82 4.06
C ASP A 175 3.28 7.77 3.14
N ALA A 176 1.98 7.50 3.29
CA ALA A 176 1.23 6.63 2.39
C ALA A 176 1.14 7.20 0.96
N LEU A 177 0.85 8.50 0.81
CA LEU A 177 0.83 9.17 -0.50
C LEU A 177 2.22 9.14 -1.15
N ALA A 178 3.30 9.26 -0.37
CA ALA A 178 4.67 9.14 -0.84
C ALA A 178 4.93 7.76 -1.46
N ALA A 179 4.44 6.69 -0.83
CA ALA A 179 4.53 5.33 -1.38
C ALA A 179 3.77 5.20 -2.71
N ALA A 180 2.56 5.77 -2.81
CA ALA A 180 1.76 5.75 -4.05
C ALA A 180 2.46 6.50 -5.19
N ILE A 181 2.96 7.71 -4.95
CA ILE A 181 3.69 8.52 -5.93
C ILE A 181 4.96 7.81 -6.39
N THR A 182 5.68 7.16 -5.44
CA THR A 182 6.89 6.40 -5.74
C THR A 182 6.62 5.30 -6.76
N HIS A 183 5.54 4.54 -6.59
CA HIS A 183 5.19 3.48 -7.54
C HIS A 183 5.01 4.03 -8.95
N ALA A 184 4.21 5.06 -9.11
CA ALA A 184 3.97 5.65 -10.42
C ALA A 184 5.25 6.27 -11.03
N ALA A 185 6.07 6.94 -10.22
CA ALA A 185 7.30 7.59 -10.69
C ALA A 185 8.35 6.59 -11.15
N MET A 186 8.49 5.44 -10.45
CA MET A 186 9.47 4.39 -10.81
C MET A 186 9.02 3.53 -12.00
N ASN A 187 7.73 3.54 -12.35
CA ASN A 187 7.17 2.80 -13.46
C ASN A 187 6.80 3.70 -14.65
N ARG A 188 7.33 4.93 -14.68
CA ARG A 188 7.31 5.79 -15.85
C ARG A 188 8.36 5.30 -16.84
N VAL A 189 7.94 4.85 -18.00
CA VAL A 189 8.81 4.65 -19.16
C VAL A 189 8.21 5.38 -20.35
#